data_cf52353881133d179c133964aa19e1cb
#
_entry.id   cf52353881133d179c133964aa19e1cb
#
_cell.length_a   1.000
_cell.length_b   1.000
_cell.length_c   1.000
_cell.angle_alpha   90.00
_cell.angle_beta   90.00
_cell.angle_gamma   90.00
#
_symmetry.space_group_name_H-M   'P 1'
#
loop_
_entity.id
_entity.type
_entity.pdbx_description
1 polymer ?
#
loop_
_entity_poly.entity_id
_entity_poly.type
_entity_poly.pdbx_seq_one_letter_code
_entity_poly.pdbx_strand_id
1 'polypeptide(L)'
;DGDLILFIPSRDLDKERWTGQRMGLREIKEEYGAVAVYGRHQLEEYFPSLITNTDKIHFRIGSDQRVQDLIFASLKATRLYKPRGEKGPQGVLDPGCILDEMRLFKDDEELDRIRRATQITSESFCEMLKYCSPGTGEWELAAALEFGFRKRGASGTAYPTIVGSGSNSCVLHYSDNSRRMEAGDLVLVDGGAEVDLYAGDITRTFPVSGSFTPPQKAVYEVVQRAHRSAIDEVAPGAVLDSIHRVAVSQLVEGLLDLGVLEGSAEEIIDKRAYKKF
;
A
#
# COMPACT_ATOMS: atom_id res chain seq x y z
N ASP A 1 20.34 -13.69 18.43
CA ASP A 1 20.65 -12.25 18.37
C ASP A 1 21.71 -12.07 17.29
N GLY A 2 21.39 -11.31 16.26
CA GLY A 2 22.28 -11.06 15.14
C GLY A 2 22.98 -9.71 15.30
N ASP A 3 24.23 -9.61 14.89
CA ASP A 3 24.97 -8.36 14.85
C ASP A 3 24.43 -7.45 13.74
N LEU A 4 24.02 -6.22 14.11
CA LEU A 4 23.60 -5.22 13.13
C LEU A 4 24.84 -4.45 12.65
N ILE A 5 25.12 -4.52 11.35
CA ILE A 5 26.17 -3.76 10.69
C ILE A 5 25.53 -2.84 9.66
N LEU A 6 25.80 -1.54 9.74
CA LEU A 6 25.18 -0.55 8.87
C LEU A 6 26.21 0.05 7.89
N PHE A 7 25.79 0.22 6.63
CA PHE A 7 26.54 0.94 5.60
C PHE A 7 25.72 2.15 5.18
N ILE A 8 26.14 3.34 5.57
CA ILE A 8 25.37 4.58 5.37
C ILE A 8 26.09 5.56 4.45
N PRO A 9 25.37 6.46 3.77
CA PRO A 9 25.99 7.55 3.04
C PRO A 9 26.86 8.41 3.95
N SER A 10 28.04 8.83 3.45
CA SER A 10 28.88 9.76 4.19
C SER A 10 28.18 11.10 4.38
N ARG A 11 28.43 11.76 5.51
CA ARG A 11 27.97 13.14 5.73
C ARG A 11 28.58 14.08 4.68
N ASP A 12 27.76 14.97 4.18
CA ASP A 12 28.13 16.03 3.24
C ASP A 12 27.60 17.35 3.82
N LEU A 13 28.48 18.11 4.45
CA LEU A 13 28.11 19.34 5.14
C LEU A 13 27.51 20.40 4.21
N ASP A 14 27.86 20.40 2.93
CA ASP A 14 27.29 21.33 1.97
C ASP A 14 25.85 20.92 1.60
N LYS A 15 25.58 19.63 1.47
CA LYS A 15 24.20 19.13 1.29
C LYS A 15 23.36 19.29 2.56
N GLU A 16 23.93 19.13 3.73
CA GLU A 16 23.22 19.30 5.01
C GLU A 16 22.67 20.73 5.20
N ARG A 17 23.31 21.75 4.60
CA ARG A 17 22.76 23.12 4.58
C ARG A 17 21.41 23.21 3.84
N TRP A 18 21.16 22.31 2.90
CA TRP A 18 19.94 22.28 2.08
C TRP A 18 18.92 21.26 2.58
N THR A 19 19.36 20.12 3.11
CA THR A 19 18.48 18.98 3.42
C THR A 19 18.30 18.76 4.91
N GLY A 20 18.95 19.56 5.77
CA GLY A 20 19.01 19.36 7.19
C GLY A 20 20.17 18.44 7.63
N GLN A 21 20.49 18.51 8.90
CA GLN A 21 21.57 17.74 9.51
C GLN A 21 21.23 16.23 9.46
N ARG A 22 22.24 15.42 9.14
CA ARG A 22 22.18 13.96 9.19
C ARG A 22 22.97 13.43 10.39
N MET A 23 22.53 12.34 10.95
CA MET A 23 23.26 11.65 11.99
C MET A 23 24.63 11.19 11.50
N GLY A 24 25.64 11.34 12.33
CA GLY A 24 26.97 10.80 12.08
C GLY A 24 27.06 9.30 12.37
N LEU A 25 28.20 8.68 11.99
CA LEU A 25 28.40 7.24 12.18
C LEU A 25 28.25 6.81 13.66
N ARG A 26 28.76 7.63 14.58
CA ARG A 26 28.68 7.36 16.03
C ARG A 26 27.24 7.46 16.53
N GLU A 27 26.53 8.52 16.17
CA GLU A 27 25.13 8.76 16.56
C GLU A 27 24.22 7.61 16.06
N ILE A 28 24.40 7.19 14.81
CA ILE A 28 23.66 6.05 14.25
C ILE A 28 24.00 4.74 14.96
N LYS A 29 25.28 4.54 15.33
CA LYS A 29 25.68 3.35 16.07
C LYS A 29 24.95 3.25 17.40
N GLU A 30 24.87 4.35 18.13
CA GLU A 30 24.21 4.44 19.43
C GLU A 30 22.69 4.31 19.29
N GLU A 31 22.09 5.03 18.34
CA GLU A 31 20.63 5.06 18.11
C GLU A 31 20.06 3.70 17.69
N TYR A 32 20.76 2.99 16.80
CA TYR A 32 20.28 1.70 16.27
C TYR A 32 20.90 0.49 16.95
N GLY A 33 21.75 0.67 17.96
CA GLY A 33 22.43 -0.43 18.63
C GLY A 33 23.34 -1.24 17.69
N ALA A 34 23.86 -0.63 16.63
CA ALA A 34 24.69 -1.33 15.66
C ALA A 34 26.06 -1.70 16.24
N VAL A 35 26.55 -2.91 15.92
CA VAL A 35 27.90 -3.36 16.32
C VAL A 35 28.95 -2.55 15.58
N ALA A 36 28.70 -2.27 14.29
CA ALA A 36 29.56 -1.46 13.45
C ALA A 36 28.77 -0.61 12.45
N VAL A 37 29.30 0.57 12.12
CA VAL A 37 28.75 1.48 11.10
C VAL A 37 29.87 1.95 10.20
N TYR A 38 29.69 1.79 8.91
CA TYR A 38 30.66 2.13 7.85
C TYR A 38 30.08 3.11 6.85
N GLY A 39 30.93 3.78 6.10
CA GLY A 39 30.51 4.53 4.90
C GLY A 39 30.00 3.57 3.81
N ARG A 40 28.96 3.95 3.09
CA ARG A 40 28.38 3.12 2.01
C ARG A 40 29.43 2.72 0.94
N HIS A 41 30.42 3.56 0.70
CA HIS A 41 31.50 3.28 -0.27
C HIS A 41 32.41 2.13 0.19
N GLN A 42 32.40 1.77 1.46
CA GLN A 42 33.20 0.69 2.03
C GLN A 42 32.51 -0.68 1.95
N LEU A 43 31.25 -0.73 1.47
CA LEU A 43 30.48 -1.98 1.41
C LEU A 43 31.20 -3.06 0.60
N GLU A 44 31.73 -2.71 -0.57
CA GLU A 44 32.42 -3.66 -1.45
C GLU A 44 33.69 -4.22 -0.84
N GLU A 45 34.40 -3.42 -0.01
CA GLU A 45 35.61 -3.81 0.69
C GLU A 45 35.32 -4.78 1.84
N TYR A 46 34.31 -4.47 2.67
CA TYR A 46 34.01 -5.24 3.87
C TYR A 46 33.14 -6.46 3.63
N PHE A 47 32.27 -6.44 2.63
CA PHE A 47 31.27 -7.47 2.40
C PHE A 47 31.84 -8.88 2.29
N PRO A 48 32.96 -9.15 1.57
CA PRO A 48 33.54 -10.49 1.50
C PRO A 48 33.94 -11.08 2.85
N SER A 49 34.43 -10.24 3.77
CA SER A 49 34.79 -10.68 5.13
C SER A 49 33.58 -10.97 5.99
N LEU A 50 32.49 -10.23 5.79
CA LEU A 50 31.25 -10.44 6.55
C LEU A 50 30.54 -11.75 6.21
N ILE A 51 30.70 -12.25 4.98
CA ILE A 51 30.11 -13.53 4.56
C ILE A 51 31.01 -14.75 4.82
N THR A 52 32.24 -14.54 5.28
CA THR A 52 33.16 -15.62 5.63
C THR A 52 32.63 -16.34 6.89
N ASN A 53 32.66 -17.68 6.84
CA ASN A 53 32.12 -18.57 7.87
C ASN A 53 30.61 -18.46 8.13
N THR A 54 29.86 -17.89 7.18
CA THR A 54 28.38 -17.97 7.18
C THR A 54 27.93 -19.18 6.35
N ASP A 55 26.80 -19.77 6.73
CA ASP A 55 26.24 -20.91 5.98
C ASP A 55 25.44 -20.44 4.76
N LYS A 56 24.70 -19.34 4.90
CA LYS A 56 23.78 -18.84 3.88
C LYS A 56 23.72 -17.32 3.90
N ILE A 57 23.39 -16.74 2.75
CA ILE A 57 23.05 -15.33 2.61
C ILE A 57 21.54 -15.23 2.37
N HIS A 58 20.83 -14.46 3.15
CA HIS A 58 19.43 -14.14 2.89
C HIS A 58 19.37 -12.79 2.17
N PHE A 59 18.89 -12.78 0.93
CA PHE A 59 18.79 -11.60 0.10
C PHE A 59 17.58 -11.71 -0.84
N ARG A 60 16.75 -10.67 -0.90
CA ARG A 60 15.60 -10.64 -1.80
C ARG A 60 16.09 -10.49 -3.24
N ILE A 61 16.06 -11.61 -3.97
CA ILE A 61 16.61 -11.71 -5.32
C ILE A 61 15.89 -10.74 -6.26
N GLY A 62 16.65 -9.94 -7.00
CA GLY A 62 16.10 -8.93 -7.92
C GLY A 62 15.75 -7.58 -7.29
N SER A 63 15.85 -7.41 -5.97
CA SER A 63 15.52 -6.13 -5.31
C SER A 63 16.57 -5.02 -5.54
N ASP A 64 17.84 -5.38 -5.63
CA ASP A 64 18.95 -4.46 -5.88
C ASP A 64 20.05 -5.18 -6.68
N GLN A 65 20.21 -4.79 -7.95
CA GLN A 65 21.17 -5.43 -8.85
C GLN A 65 22.62 -5.27 -8.38
N ARG A 66 22.99 -4.10 -7.82
CA ARG A 66 24.35 -3.85 -7.36
C ARG A 66 24.72 -4.76 -6.18
N VAL A 67 23.79 -4.91 -5.22
CA VAL A 67 24.00 -5.80 -4.08
C VAL A 67 24.03 -7.27 -4.54
N GLN A 68 23.19 -7.63 -5.49
CA GLN A 68 23.19 -8.97 -6.08
C GLN A 68 24.53 -9.30 -6.75
N ASP A 69 25.06 -8.40 -7.57
CA ASP A 69 26.36 -8.58 -8.23
C ASP A 69 27.50 -8.69 -7.22
N LEU A 70 27.47 -7.87 -6.15
CA LEU A 70 28.42 -7.96 -5.05
C LEU A 70 28.39 -9.30 -4.35
N ILE A 71 27.19 -9.84 -4.05
CA ILE A 71 27.01 -11.16 -3.45
C ILE A 71 27.65 -12.23 -4.34
N PHE A 72 27.34 -12.25 -5.63
CA PHE A 72 27.86 -13.27 -6.56
C PHE A 72 29.36 -13.14 -6.77
N ALA A 73 29.89 -11.92 -6.87
CA ALA A 73 31.34 -11.69 -6.96
C ALA A 73 32.07 -12.20 -5.71
N SER A 74 31.51 -11.91 -4.52
CA SER A 74 32.08 -12.35 -3.25
C SER A 74 32.02 -13.87 -3.06
N LEU A 75 30.92 -14.52 -3.46
CA LEU A 75 30.80 -15.99 -3.47
C LEU A 75 31.84 -16.64 -4.40
N LYS A 76 32.07 -16.05 -5.57
CA LYS A 76 33.11 -16.50 -6.50
C LYS A 76 34.50 -16.39 -5.87
N ALA A 77 34.79 -15.25 -5.24
CA ALA A 77 36.08 -15.00 -4.58
C ALA A 77 36.33 -15.98 -3.43
N THR A 78 35.34 -16.20 -2.54
CA THR A 78 35.45 -17.15 -1.42
C THR A 78 35.64 -18.61 -1.87
N ARG A 79 35.18 -18.98 -3.07
CA ARG A 79 35.40 -20.34 -3.64
C ARG A 79 36.79 -20.51 -4.23
N LEU A 80 37.35 -19.44 -4.80
CA LEU A 80 38.66 -19.49 -5.49
C LEU A 80 39.85 -19.33 -4.53
N TYR A 81 39.69 -18.53 -3.48
CA TYR A 81 40.77 -18.09 -2.59
C TYR A 81 40.49 -18.43 -1.12
N LYS A 82 40.12 -19.70 -0.85
CA LYS A 82 39.90 -20.11 0.54
C LYS A 82 41.20 -20.23 1.32
N PRO A 83 41.42 -19.45 2.39
CA PRO A 83 42.38 -19.82 3.42
C PRO A 83 42.01 -21.17 4.01
N ARG A 84 43.00 -21.96 4.46
CA ARG A 84 42.76 -23.28 5.07
C ARG A 84 41.89 -23.11 6.35
N GLY A 85 40.70 -23.71 6.32
CA GLY A 85 39.79 -23.71 7.48
C GLY A 85 38.60 -22.70 7.37
N GLU A 86 38.59 -21.79 6.43
CA GLU A 86 37.46 -20.88 6.21
C GLU A 86 36.41 -21.49 5.25
N LYS A 87 35.14 -21.23 5.56
CA LYS A 87 34.00 -21.65 4.74
C LYS A 87 33.27 -20.43 4.21
N GLY A 88 32.99 -20.38 2.94
CA GLY A 88 32.07 -19.40 2.36
C GLY A 88 30.62 -19.94 2.39
N PRO A 89 29.63 -19.07 2.18
CA PRO A 89 28.22 -19.44 2.15
C PRO A 89 27.95 -20.49 1.09
N GLN A 90 27.07 -21.44 1.41
CA GLN A 90 26.69 -22.52 0.50
C GLN A 90 25.57 -22.13 -0.46
N GLY A 91 24.82 -21.07 -0.15
CA GLY A 91 23.72 -20.60 -0.98
C GLY A 91 23.22 -19.20 -0.63
N VAL A 92 22.45 -18.65 -1.58
CA VAL A 92 21.66 -17.45 -1.40
C VAL A 92 20.20 -17.89 -1.36
N LEU A 93 19.47 -17.45 -0.35
CA LEU A 93 18.05 -17.72 -0.17
C LEU A 93 17.27 -16.43 -0.20
N ASP A 94 16.16 -16.42 -0.92
CA ASP A 94 15.21 -15.32 -0.85
C ASP A 94 14.42 -15.41 0.46
N PRO A 95 14.47 -14.39 1.34
CA PRO A 95 13.69 -14.36 2.57
C PRO A 95 12.22 -14.01 2.34
N GLY A 96 11.78 -13.79 1.09
CA GLY A 96 10.43 -13.33 0.75
C GLY A 96 9.36 -14.20 1.40
N CYS A 97 9.46 -15.52 1.28
CA CYS A 97 8.48 -16.42 1.87
C CYS A 97 8.33 -16.28 3.40
N ILE A 98 9.42 -15.97 4.12
CA ILE A 98 9.38 -15.74 5.57
C ILE A 98 8.76 -14.38 5.88
N LEU A 99 9.20 -13.34 5.17
CA LEU A 99 8.71 -11.98 5.37
C LEU A 99 7.24 -11.83 4.98
N ASP A 100 6.82 -12.50 3.92
CA ASP A 100 5.44 -12.47 3.45
C ASP A 100 4.52 -13.15 4.46
N GLU A 101 4.94 -14.28 5.04
CA GLU A 101 4.21 -14.96 6.11
C GLU A 101 4.13 -14.11 7.39
N MET A 102 5.23 -13.46 7.79
CA MET A 102 5.23 -12.55 8.94
C MET A 102 4.26 -11.38 8.75
N ARG A 103 4.09 -10.89 7.52
CA ARG A 103 3.17 -9.78 7.21
C ARG A 103 1.70 -10.16 7.21
N LEU A 104 1.36 -11.45 7.12
CA LEU A 104 -0.03 -11.90 7.22
C LEU A 104 -0.62 -11.63 8.60
N PHE A 105 0.19 -11.79 9.66
CA PHE A 105 -0.22 -11.60 11.04
C PHE A 105 0.35 -10.29 11.57
N LYS A 106 -0.54 -9.33 11.88
CA LYS A 106 -0.16 -8.02 12.42
C LYS A 106 -0.06 -8.12 13.94
N ASP A 107 0.99 -7.55 14.50
CA ASP A 107 1.10 -7.33 15.94
C ASP A 107 0.25 -6.13 16.40
N ASP A 108 0.22 -5.89 17.71
CA ASP A 108 -0.60 -4.83 18.29
C ASP A 108 -0.18 -3.43 17.84
N GLU A 109 1.13 -3.19 17.66
CA GLU A 109 1.64 -1.90 17.18
C GLU A 109 1.28 -1.66 15.70
N GLU A 110 1.36 -2.69 14.88
CA GLU A 110 0.93 -2.65 13.48
C GLU A 110 -0.58 -2.37 13.37
N LEU A 111 -1.38 -3.03 14.21
CA LEU A 111 -2.83 -2.80 14.26
C LEU A 111 -3.15 -1.37 14.69
N ASP A 112 -2.42 -0.81 15.64
CA ASP A 112 -2.63 0.57 16.08
C ASP A 112 -2.28 1.59 14.98
N ARG A 113 -1.22 1.36 14.21
CA ARG A 113 -0.88 2.18 13.04
C ARG A 113 -1.96 2.11 11.97
N ILE A 114 -2.47 0.92 11.66
CA ILE A 114 -3.57 0.72 10.70
C ILE A 114 -4.84 1.43 11.19
N ARG A 115 -5.21 1.28 12.44
CA ARG A 115 -6.36 1.97 13.04
C ARG A 115 -6.20 3.48 12.96
N ARG A 116 -5.01 3.98 13.28
CA ARG A 116 -4.72 5.42 13.20
C ARG A 116 -4.81 5.95 11.78
N ALA A 117 -4.24 5.26 10.80
CA ALA A 117 -4.33 5.64 9.39
C ALA A 117 -5.80 5.63 8.90
N THR A 118 -6.57 4.61 9.26
CA THR A 118 -7.98 4.48 8.90
C THR A 118 -8.84 5.57 9.57
N GLN A 119 -8.58 5.88 10.85
CA GLN A 119 -9.27 6.95 11.56
C GLN A 119 -9.04 8.32 10.91
N ILE A 120 -7.76 8.65 10.64
CA ILE A 120 -7.40 9.90 9.96
C ILE A 120 -8.10 9.98 8.60
N THR A 121 -8.11 8.90 7.84
CA THR A 121 -8.78 8.83 6.55
C THR A 121 -10.27 9.12 6.70
N SER A 122 -10.97 8.42 7.58
CA SER A 122 -12.41 8.57 7.80
C SER A 122 -12.80 9.97 8.24
N GLU A 123 -12.07 10.56 9.20
CA GLU A 123 -12.32 11.91 9.68
C GLU A 123 -12.08 12.96 8.57
N SER A 124 -11.07 12.75 7.73
CA SER A 124 -10.76 13.64 6.61
C SER A 124 -11.81 13.55 5.51
N PHE A 125 -12.36 12.36 5.25
CA PHE A 125 -13.52 12.21 4.36
C PHE A 125 -14.72 13.02 4.85
N CYS A 126 -15.05 12.93 6.13
CA CYS A 126 -16.15 13.71 6.72
C CYS A 126 -15.94 15.22 6.60
N GLU A 127 -14.68 15.67 6.71
CA GLU A 127 -14.35 17.10 6.54
C GLU A 127 -14.41 17.51 5.06
N MET A 128 -13.87 16.70 4.16
CA MET A 128 -13.86 16.91 2.70
C MET A 128 -15.28 16.99 2.12
N LEU A 129 -16.23 16.18 2.60
CA LEU A 129 -17.62 16.21 2.14
C LEU A 129 -18.28 17.60 2.22
N LYS A 130 -17.84 18.46 3.13
CA LYS A 130 -18.35 19.84 3.28
C LYS A 130 -18.02 20.75 2.08
N TYR A 131 -17.03 20.36 1.28
CA TYR A 131 -16.60 21.09 0.08
C TYR A 131 -17.25 20.54 -1.19
N CYS A 132 -17.99 19.42 -1.11
CA CYS A 132 -18.61 18.81 -2.29
C CYS A 132 -19.88 19.59 -2.69
N SER A 133 -19.82 20.23 -3.85
CA SER A 133 -20.95 20.92 -4.43
C SER A 133 -20.80 21.06 -5.95
N PRO A 134 -21.89 21.30 -6.70
CA PRO A 134 -21.78 21.59 -8.13
C PRO A 134 -20.87 22.79 -8.40
N GLY A 135 -19.96 22.66 -9.35
CA GLY A 135 -18.96 23.65 -9.72
C GLY A 135 -17.60 23.48 -9.01
N THR A 136 -17.52 22.71 -7.92
CA THR A 136 -16.25 22.36 -7.28
C THR A 136 -15.44 21.46 -8.21
N GLY A 137 -14.13 21.66 -8.28
CA GLY A 137 -13.23 20.80 -9.06
C GLY A 137 -12.87 19.50 -8.32
N GLU A 138 -12.67 18.43 -9.04
CA GLU A 138 -12.19 17.16 -8.50
C GLU A 138 -10.89 17.35 -7.71
N TRP A 139 -9.97 18.21 -8.22
CA TRP A 139 -8.73 18.58 -7.52
C TRP A 139 -8.94 19.34 -6.21
N GLU A 140 -10.06 20.06 -6.07
CA GLU A 140 -10.37 20.79 -4.84
C GLU A 140 -10.79 19.82 -3.72
N LEU A 141 -11.55 18.76 -4.07
CA LEU A 141 -11.86 17.67 -3.12
C LEU A 141 -10.62 16.86 -2.76
N ALA A 142 -9.77 16.54 -3.74
CA ALA A 142 -8.50 15.84 -3.49
C ALA A 142 -7.64 16.67 -2.52
N ALA A 143 -7.46 17.96 -2.78
CA ALA A 143 -6.69 18.85 -1.92
C ALA A 143 -7.28 18.95 -0.49
N ALA A 144 -8.61 19.01 -0.35
CA ALA A 144 -9.28 19.06 0.95
C ALA A 144 -9.04 17.75 1.75
N LEU A 145 -9.10 16.60 1.07
CA LEU A 145 -8.86 15.30 1.69
C LEU A 145 -7.40 15.18 2.15
N GLU A 146 -6.45 15.50 1.29
CA GLU A 146 -5.00 15.45 1.57
C GLU A 146 -4.58 16.44 2.67
N PHE A 147 -5.16 17.65 2.67
CA PHE A 147 -5.00 18.59 3.77
C PHE A 147 -5.49 17.98 5.09
N GLY A 148 -6.65 17.31 5.06
CA GLY A 148 -7.19 16.59 6.21
C GLY A 148 -6.23 15.56 6.78
N PHE A 149 -5.55 14.80 5.93
CA PHE A 149 -4.53 13.82 6.32
C PHE A 149 -3.35 14.48 7.03
N ARG A 150 -2.74 15.47 6.39
CA ARG A 150 -1.59 16.21 6.94
C ARG A 150 -1.91 16.93 8.23
N LYS A 151 -3.05 17.59 8.30
CA LYS A 151 -3.54 18.30 9.51
C LYS A 151 -3.63 17.39 10.73
N ARG A 152 -3.90 16.08 10.51
CA ARG A 152 -4.04 15.06 11.55
C ARG A 152 -2.77 14.27 11.84
N GLY A 153 -1.66 14.65 11.22
CA GLY A 153 -0.34 14.10 11.48
C GLY A 153 0.03 12.86 10.66
N ALA A 154 -0.69 12.58 9.58
CA ALA A 154 -0.25 11.57 8.62
C ALA A 154 1.03 12.00 7.89
N SER A 155 1.87 11.04 7.53
CA SER A 155 3.08 11.27 6.73
C SER A 155 2.76 11.70 5.30
N GLY A 156 1.56 11.40 4.82
CA GLY A 156 1.06 11.76 3.49
C GLY A 156 -0.13 10.96 3.07
N THR A 157 -0.33 10.93 1.76
CA THR A 157 -1.24 9.99 1.10
C THR A 157 -0.55 8.64 0.94
N ALA A 158 -1.28 7.56 1.18
CA ALA A 158 -0.79 6.20 0.98
C ALA A 158 -0.64 5.85 -0.52
N TYR A 159 -1.48 6.47 -1.33
CA TYR A 159 -1.49 6.38 -2.80
C TYR A 159 -2.06 7.68 -3.40
N PRO A 160 -1.90 7.93 -4.71
CA PRO A 160 -2.50 9.09 -5.36
C PRO A 160 -4.01 9.13 -5.13
N THR A 161 -4.51 10.24 -4.58
CA THR A 161 -5.93 10.44 -4.32
C THR A 161 -6.73 10.44 -5.63
N ILE A 162 -7.78 9.64 -5.68
CA ILE A 162 -8.69 9.52 -6.83
C ILE A 162 -9.98 10.28 -6.52
N VAL A 163 -10.34 11.22 -7.38
CA VAL A 163 -11.63 11.92 -7.34
C VAL A 163 -12.20 11.93 -8.75
N GLY A 164 -13.12 11.03 -9.03
CA GLY A 164 -13.78 10.91 -10.34
C GLY A 164 -15.23 11.28 -10.28
N SER A 165 -15.68 12.27 -11.07
CA SER A 165 -17.07 12.70 -11.14
C SER A 165 -17.69 12.36 -12.50
N GLY A 166 -19.01 12.09 -12.52
CA GLY A 166 -19.72 11.70 -13.73
C GLY A 166 -19.07 10.51 -14.41
N SER A 167 -18.71 10.62 -15.69
CA SER A 167 -18.06 9.54 -16.44
C SER A 167 -16.67 9.17 -15.94
N ASN A 168 -15.96 10.08 -15.28
CA ASN A 168 -14.62 9.80 -14.72
C ASN A 168 -14.69 8.78 -13.59
N SER A 169 -15.83 8.68 -12.89
CA SER A 169 -16.04 7.69 -11.81
C SER A 169 -16.08 6.24 -12.31
N CYS A 170 -16.15 6.03 -13.62
CA CYS A 170 -16.08 4.70 -14.23
C CYS A 170 -14.64 4.25 -14.56
N VAL A 171 -13.62 5.08 -14.31
CA VAL A 171 -12.21 4.77 -14.51
C VAL A 171 -11.59 4.40 -13.18
N LEU A 172 -11.18 3.12 -13.00
CA LEU A 172 -10.77 2.58 -11.70
C LEU A 172 -9.65 3.38 -11.02
N HIS A 173 -8.57 3.68 -11.72
CA HIS A 173 -7.44 4.44 -11.18
C HIS A 173 -7.32 5.82 -11.84
N TYR A 174 -8.45 6.55 -11.86
CA TYR A 174 -8.50 7.90 -12.38
C TYR A 174 -7.76 8.88 -11.46
N SER A 175 -6.60 9.36 -11.88
CA SER A 175 -5.72 10.23 -11.08
C SER A 175 -5.58 11.65 -11.61
N ASP A 176 -6.19 11.99 -12.75
CA ASP A 176 -6.08 13.33 -13.34
C ASP A 176 -6.81 14.39 -12.50
N ASN A 177 -7.92 14.00 -11.85
CA ASN A 177 -8.73 14.87 -10.97
C ASN A 177 -8.98 16.25 -11.60
N SER A 178 -9.36 16.31 -12.88
CA SER A 178 -9.28 17.56 -13.66
C SER A 178 -10.63 18.17 -14.02
N ARG A 179 -11.75 17.44 -13.78
CA ARG A 179 -13.09 17.88 -14.16
C ARG A 179 -13.72 18.77 -13.06
N ARG A 180 -14.57 19.73 -13.46
CA ARG A 180 -15.51 20.39 -12.54
C ARG A 180 -16.78 19.55 -12.44
N MET A 181 -17.20 19.29 -11.21
CA MET A 181 -18.39 18.50 -10.90
C MET A 181 -19.67 19.27 -11.28
N GLU A 182 -20.64 18.56 -11.82
CA GLU A 182 -21.91 19.13 -12.25
C GLU A 182 -23.07 18.64 -11.37
N ALA A 183 -24.16 19.39 -11.37
CA ALA A 183 -25.38 18.98 -10.70
C ALA A 183 -25.92 17.69 -11.35
N GLY A 184 -26.25 16.70 -10.54
CA GLY A 184 -26.68 15.38 -11.01
C GLY A 184 -25.57 14.34 -11.16
N ASP A 185 -24.30 14.74 -11.09
CA ASP A 185 -23.20 13.79 -11.05
C ASP A 185 -23.19 12.97 -9.76
N LEU A 186 -22.70 11.74 -9.86
CA LEU A 186 -22.06 11.03 -8.76
C LEU A 186 -20.57 11.36 -8.77
N VAL A 187 -19.96 11.45 -7.60
CA VAL A 187 -18.51 11.51 -7.44
C VAL A 187 -18.04 10.34 -6.60
N LEU A 188 -17.05 9.63 -7.13
CA LEU A 188 -16.31 8.59 -6.44
C LEU A 188 -15.03 9.25 -5.90
N VAL A 189 -14.78 9.07 -4.61
CA VAL A 189 -13.53 9.47 -3.96
C VAL A 189 -12.88 8.25 -3.35
N ASP A 190 -11.62 8.06 -3.66
CA ASP A 190 -10.79 7.00 -3.15
C ASP A 190 -9.47 7.59 -2.66
N GLY A 191 -9.20 7.42 -1.37
CA GLY A 191 -8.02 7.99 -0.75
C GLY A 191 -7.72 7.38 0.61
N GLY A 192 -6.46 7.43 0.97
CA GLY A 192 -5.97 6.88 2.22
C GLY A 192 -4.81 7.68 2.80
N ALA A 193 -4.82 7.86 4.11
CA ALA A 193 -3.71 8.43 4.86
C ALA A 193 -2.65 7.37 5.13
N GLU A 194 -1.37 7.78 5.14
CA GLU A 194 -0.26 6.94 5.57
C GLU A 194 0.23 7.37 6.96
N VAL A 195 0.40 6.41 7.86
CA VAL A 195 1.00 6.57 9.18
C VAL A 195 2.07 5.51 9.36
N ASP A 196 3.34 5.92 9.47
CA ASP A 196 4.48 5.03 9.69
C ASP A 196 4.51 3.83 8.73
N LEU A 197 4.29 4.07 7.44
CA LEU A 197 4.20 3.08 6.35
C LEU A 197 2.95 2.18 6.37
N TYR A 198 1.97 2.44 7.23
CA TYR A 198 0.67 1.77 7.24
C TYR A 198 -0.40 2.66 6.62
N ALA A 199 -1.22 2.07 5.76
CA ALA A 199 -2.20 2.76 4.94
C ALA A 199 -3.62 2.62 5.48
N GLY A 200 -4.37 3.75 5.46
CA GLY A 200 -5.82 3.69 5.36
C GLY A 200 -6.23 3.57 3.91
N ASP A 201 -7.40 2.99 3.64
CA ASP A 201 -7.94 2.83 2.29
C ASP A 201 -9.47 2.90 2.36
N ILE A 202 -10.03 4.00 1.86
CA ILE A 202 -11.48 4.24 1.88
C ILE A 202 -11.93 4.77 0.53
N THR A 203 -12.86 4.03 -0.09
CA THR A 203 -13.58 4.50 -1.28
C THR A 203 -15.05 4.77 -0.94
N ARG A 204 -15.59 5.91 -1.36
CA ARG A 204 -17.00 6.26 -1.24
C ARG A 204 -17.50 6.97 -2.48
N THR A 205 -18.75 6.63 -2.87
CA THR A 205 -19.46 7.31 -3.95
C THR A 205 -20.68 8.04 -3.37
N PHE A 206 -20.87 9.30 -3.75
CA PHE A 206 -21.97 10.10 -3.26
C PHE A 206 -22.42 11.11 -4.33
N PRO A 207 -23.68 11.62 -4.25
CA PRO A 207 -24.19 12.59 -5.21
C PRO A 207 -23.60 13.98 -4.92
N VAL A 208 -23.10 14.64 -5.96
CA VAL A 208 -22.54 16.01 -5.88
C VAL A 208 -23.56 17.01 -5.36
N SER A 209 -24.84 16.83 -5.68
CA SER A 209 -25.95 17.66 -5.23
C SER A 209 -26.48 17.31 -3.83
N GLY A 210 -25.83 16.38 -3.10
CA GLY A 210 -26.23 15.96 -1.75
C GLY A 210 -27.41 15.00 -1.68
N SER A 211 -28.08 14.68 -2.80
CA SER A 211 -29.22 13.77 -2.85
C SER A 211 -29.15 12.89 -4.08
N PHE A 212 -29.34 11.57 -3.87
CA PHE A 212 -29.43 10.61 -4.97
C PHE A 212 -30.73 10.79 -5.76
N THR A 213 -30.65 10.68 -7.07
CA THR A 213 -31.84 10.41 -7.90
C THR A 213 -32.33 8.97 -7.67
N PRO A 214 -33.61 8.64 -7.96
CA PRO A 214 -34.09 7.28 -7.74
C PRO A 214 -33.26 6.19 -8.44
N PRO A 215 -32.83 6.31 -9.71
CA PRO A 215 -31.96 5.31 -10.33
C PRO A 215 -30.57 5.20 -9.66
N GLN A 216 -29.96 6.33 -9.30
CA GLN A 216 -28.67 6.34 -8.60
C GLN A 216 -28.77 5.62 -7.24
N LYS A 217 -29.84 5.90 -6.48
CA LYS A 217 -30.10 5.27 -5.19
C LYS A 217 -30.28 3.77 -5.34
N ALA A 218 -31.03 3.31 -6.31
CA ALA A 218 -31.29 1.90 -6.55
C ALA A 218 -29.98 1.11 -6.80
N VAL A 219 -29.10 1.61 -7.67
CA VAL A 219 -27.79 0.99 -7.92
C VAL A 219 -26.88 1.08 -6.69
N TYR A 220 -26.84 2.24 -6.01
CA TYR A 220 -26.05 2.42 -4.81
C TYR A 220 -26.41 1.43 -3.70
N GLU A 221 -27.72 1.18 -3.50
CA GLU A 221 -28.20 0.21 -2.49
C GLU A 221 -27.82 -1.23 -2.82
N VAL A 222 -27.72 -1.61 -4.10
CA VAL A 222 -27.19 -2.91 -4.51
C VAL A 222 -25.73 -3.04 -4.09
N VAL A 223 -24.89 -2.06 -4.43
CA VAL A 223 -23.47 -2.06 -4.07
C VAL A 223 -23.28 -2.05 -2.55
N GLN A 224 -24.10 -1.26 -1.82
CA GLN A 224 -24.04 -1.20 -0.37
C GLN A 224 -24.40 -2.55 0.29
N ARG A 225 -25.41 -3.27 -0.23
CA ARG A 225 -25.74 -4.62 0.27
C ARG A 225 -24.57 -5.58 0.02
N ALA A 226 -24.03 -5.61 -1.19
CA ALA A 226 -22.88 -6.46 -1.53
C ALA A 226 -21.66 -6.17 -0.62
N HIS A 227 -21.36 -4.91 -0.37
CA HIS A 227 -20.28 -4.48 0.51
C HIS A 227 -20.50 -4.95 1.96
N ARG A 228 -21.70 -4.78 2.50
CA ARG A 228 -22.02 -5.24 3.88
C ARG A 228 -21.94 -6.75 4.00
N SER A 229 -22.55 -7.48 3.06
CA SER A 229 -22.50 -8.95 3.05
C SER A 229 -21.08 -9.49 2.96
N ALA A 230 -20.20 -8.82 2.19
CA ALA A 230 -18.79 -9.17 2.11
C ALA A 230 -18.06 -8.93 3.46
N ILE A 231 -18.35 -7.83 4.15
CA ILE A 231 -17.78 -7.56 5.47
C ILE A 231 -18.26 -8.58 6.50
N ASP A 232 -19.53 -8.93 6.49
CA ASP A 232 -20.13 -9.89 7.43
C ASP A 232 -19.56 -11.31 7.26
N GLU A 233 -19.04 -11.64 6.06
CA GLU A 233 -18.36 -12.91 5.80
C GLU A 233 -16.91 -12.94 6.34
N VAL A 234 -16.34 -11.80 6.74
CA VAL A 234 -14.96 -11.73 7.26
C VAL A 234 -14.94 -12.29 8.68
N ALA A 235 -14.43 -13.52 8.82
CA ALA A 235 -14.32 -14.22 10.10
C ALA A 235 -13.05 -15.09 10.12
N PRO A 236 -12.58 -15.51 11.30
CA PRO A 236 -11.48 -16.48 11.39
C PRO A 236 -11.79 -17.74 10.59
N GLY A 237 -10.89 -18.10 9.67
CA GLY A 237 -11.06 -19.24 8.76
C GLY A 237 -11.75 -18.93 7.44
N ALA A 238 -12.29 -17.72 7.24
CA ALA A 238 -12.80 -17.30 5.95
C ALA A 238 -11.68 -17.20 4.90
N VAL A 239 -11.99 -17.55 3.66
CA VAL A 239 -11.07 -17.41 2.54
C VAL A 239 -11.53 -16.28 1.61
N LEU A 240 -10.57 -15.57 1.00
CA LEU A 240 -10.87 -14.41 0.16
C LEU A 240 -11.88 -14.75 -0.97
N ASP A 241 -11.82 -15.96 -1.52
CA ASP A 241 -12.74 -16.41 -2.57
C ASP A 241 -14.19 -16.54 -2.07
N SER A 242 -14.45 -16.92 -0.81
CA SER A 242 -15.81 -16.96 -0.26
C SER A 242 -16.38 -15.54 -0.11
N ILE A 243 -15.58 -14.61 0.40
CA ILE A 243 -15.94 -13.19 0.53
C ILE A 243 -16.27 -12.58 -0.84
N HIS A 244 -15.42 -12.85 -1.84
CA HIS A 244 -15.65 -12.39 -3.20
C HIS A 244 -16.95 -12.98 -3.80
N ARG A 245 -17.21 -14.27 -3.61
CA ARG A 245 -18.43 -14.92 -4.11
C ARG A 245 -19.70 -14.33 -3.51
N VAL A 246 -19.70 -14.05 -2.21
CA VAL A 246 -20.84 -13.39 -1.54
C VAL A 246 -21.11 -12.02 -2.16
N ALA A 247 -20.08 -11.20 -2.36
CA ALA A 247 -20.23 -9.90 -3.02
C ALA A 247 -20.77 -10.03 -4.45
N VAL A 248 -20.23 -10.95 -5.25
CA VAL A 248 -20.68 -11.19 -6.63
C VAL A 248 -22.14 -11.65 -6.67
N SER A 249 -22.56 -12.56 -5.79
CA SER A 249 -23.96 -13.03 -5.71
C SER A 249 -24.91 -11.87 -5.48
N GLN A 250 -24.61 -11.02 -4.48
CA GLN A 250 -25.43 -9.85 -4.15
C GLN A 250 -25.50 -8.82 -5.29
N LEU A 251 -24.38 -8.60 -6.00
CA LEU A 251 -24.35 -7.71 -7.17
C LEU A 251 -25.18 -8.27 -8.32
N VAL A 252 -25.03 -9.56 -8.65
CA VAL A 252 -25.76 -10.20 -9.74
C VAL A 252 -27.27 -10.20 -9.47
N GLU A 253 -27.69 -10.59 -8.26
CA GLU A 253 -29.10 -10.57 -7.86
C GLU A 253 -29.68 -9.15 -7.95
N GLY A 254 -28.97 -8.16 -7.41
CA GLY A 254 -29.44 -6.77 -7.45
C GLY A 254 -29.51 -6.19 -8.86
N LEU A 255 -28.57 -6.53 -9.75
CA LEU A 255 -28.58 -6.07 -11.14
C LEU A 255 -29.68 -6.78 -11.97
N LEU A 256 -30.02 -8.03 -11.64
CA LEU A 256 -31.19 -8.72 -12.21
C LEU A 256 -32.49 -8.05 -11.78
N ASP A 257 -32.64 -7.73 -10.49
CA ASP A 257 -33.82 -7.03 -9.93
C ASP A 257 -34.03 -5.66 -10.59
N LEU A 258 -32.93 -4.98 -10.94
CA LEU A 258 -32.98 -3.69 -11.64
C LEU A 258 -33.15 -3.82 -13.16
N GLY A 259 -33.22 -5.04 -13.72
CA GLY A 259 -33.31 -5.28 -15.14
C GLY A 259 -32.08 -4.87 -15.95
N VAL A 260 -30.93 -4.74 -15.30
CA VAL A 260 -29.65 -4.44 -15.96
C VAL A 260 -29.03 -5.72 -16.51
N LEU A 261 -29.23 -6.83 -15.82
CA LEU A 261 -28.88 -8.18 -16.27
C LEU A 261 -30.12 -8.97 -16.60
N GLU A 262 -30.00 -9.93 -17.55
CA GLU A 262 -31.03 -10.87 -17.91
C GLU A 262 -30.50 -12.31 -17.84
N GLY A 263 -31.33 -13.26 -17.41
CA GLY A 263 -31.02 -14.68 -17.31
C GLY A 263 -31.02 -15.19 -15.85
N SER A 264 -30.43 -16.34 -15.61
CA SER A 264 -30.32 -16.89 -14.26
C SER A 264 -29.05 -16.40 -13.56
N ALA A 265 -29.13 -16.14 -12.25
CA ALA A 265 -27.97 -15.73 -11.45
C ALA A 265 -26.84 -16.76 -11.54
N GLU A 266 -27.16 -18.04 -11.48
CA GLU A 266 -26.21 -19.14 -11.57
C GLU A 266 -25.40 -19.10 -12.88
N GLU A 267 -26.10 -18.99 -14.04
CA GLU A 267 -25.43 -18.91 -15.34
C GLU A 267 -24.56 -17.67 -15.49
N ILE A 268 -25.00 -16.52 -14.95
CA ILE A 268 -24.25 -15.26 -15.01
C ILE A 268 -22.96 -15.36 -14.19
N ILE A 269 -23.03 -15.99 -13.01
CA ILE A 269 -21.87 -16.20 -12.12
C ILE A 269 -20.89 -17.19 -12.76
N ASP A 270 -21.38 -18.35 -13.23
CA ASP A 270 -20.55 -19.39 -13.84
C ASP A 270 -19.81 -18.91 -15.08
N LYS A 271 -20.51 -18.19 -15.95
CA LYS A 271 -19.95 -17.60 -17.17
C LYS A 271 -19.18 -16.31 -16.91
N ARG A 272 -19.14 -15.83 -15.67
CA ARG A 272 -18.56 -14.53 -15.27
C ARG A 272 -19.07 -13.36 -16.12
N ALA A 273 -20.32 -13.42 -16.55
CA ALA A 273 -20.91 -12.41 -17.43
C ALA A 273 -21.07 -11.04 -16.74
N TYR A 274 -21.12 -11.01 -15.42
CA TYR A 274 -21.12 -9.80 -14.58
C TYR A 274 -19.89 -8.91 -14.78
N LYS A 275 -18.77 -9.45 -15.30
CA LYS A 275 -17.54 -8.68 -15.54
C LYS A 275 -17.63 -7.68 -16.71
N LYS A 276 -18.76 -7.63 -17.38
CA LYS A 276 -19.02 -6.68 -18.47
C LYS A 276 -19.64 -5.37 -18.00
N PHE A 277 -19.98 -5.28 -16.73
CA PHE A 277 -20.67 -4.16 -16.10
C PHE A 277 -19.84 -3.50 -15.01
#